data_6feb3cb5a13bde4bfbd4466e03232b63
#
_entry.id   6feb3cb5a13bde4bfbd4466e03232b63
#
_cell.length_a   1.000
_cell.length_b   1.000
_cell.length_c   1.000
_cell.angle_alpha   90.00
_cell.angle_beta   90.00
_cell.angle_gamma   90.00
#
_symmetry.space_group_name_H-M   'P 1'
#
loop_
_entity.id
_entity.type
_entity.pdbx_description
1 polymer ?
#
loop_
_entity_poly.entity_id
_entity_poly.type
_entity_poly.pdbx_seq_one_letter_code
_entity_poly.pdbx_strand_id
1 'polypeptide(L)'
;MSKDIYIEIKDRNTFLQYLKENTGVMLFKFKASWCKPCKMIHDDVDKYFEMTNDNVTCFDIDIDEYSDVYKFLKSRKMVNGVPSILGYLKPNDTFVPDFSFSGTDKRQLKVFFDKINLVSNTNL
;
A
#
# COMPACT_ATOMS: atom_id res chain seq x y z
N MET A 1 -17.23 -12.19 -4.22
CA MET A 1 -16.10 -12.20 -5.15
C MET A 1 -14.85 -11.72 -4.46
N SER A 2 -13.72 -12.31 -4.79
CA SER A 2 -12.44 -11.87 -4.24
C SER A 2 -12.04 -10.51 -4.81
N LYS A 3 -11.38 -9.72 -3.99
CA LYS A 3 -10.78 -8.47 -4.40
C LYS A 3 -9.54 -8.74 -5.24
N ASP A 4 -9.36 -7.99 -6.32
CA ASP A 4 -8.12 -8.03 -7.08
C ASP A 4 -7.00 -7.37 -6.27
N ILE A 5 -5.90 -8.09 -6.12
CA ILE A 5 -4.69 -7.55 -5.48
C ILE A 5 -3.60 -7.60 -6.53
N TYR A 6 -3.11 -6.43 -6.92
CA TYR A 6 -2.08 -6.31 -7.95
C TYR A 6 -0.71 -6.60 -7.36
N ILE A 7 0.10 -7.38 -8.05
CA ILE A 7 1.38 -7.86 -7.54
C ILE A 7 2.58 -7.34 -8.31
N GLU A 8 2.35 -6.45 -9.27
CA GLU A 8 3.45 -5.89 -10.06
C GLU A 8 3.28 -4.40 -10.28
N ILE A 9 4.40 -3.72 -10.39
CA ILE A 9 4.46 -2.31 -10.77
C ILE A 9 5.80 -2.06 -11.43
N LYS A 10 5.78 -1.70 -12.69
CA LYS A 10 6.93 -1.71 -13.57
C LYS A 10 8.07 -0.82 -13.06
N ASP A 11 7.78 0.45 -12.79
CA ASP A 11 8.78 1.43 -12.43
C ASP A 11 8.16 2.63 -11.73
N ARG A 12 9.02 3.57 -11.29
CA ARG A 12 8.57 4.78 -10.60
C ARG A 12 7.70 5.67 -11.46
N ASN A 13 7.91 5.70 -12.76
CA ASN A 13 7.08 6.52 -13.64
C ASN A 13 5.66 5.98 -13.71
N THR A 14 5.51 4.66 -13.78
CA THR A 14 4.20 4.00 -13.73
C THR A 14 3.51 4.28 -12.39
N PHE A 15 4.26 4.17 -11.29
CA PHE A 15 3.75 4.46 -9.95
C PHE A 15 3.23 5.91 -9.86
N LEU A 16 4.02 6.87 -10.31
CA LEU A 16 3.62 8.28 -10.26
C LEU A 16 2.40 8.55 -11.13
N GLN A 17 2.30 7.88 -12.28
CA GLN A 17 1.13 7.99 -13.15
C GLN A 17 -0.13 7.43 -12.48
N TYR A 18 -0.01 6.29 -11.80
CA TYR A 18 -1.13 5.73 -11.03
C TYR A 18 -1.62 6.72 -9.97
N LEU A 19 -0.72 7.38 -9.26
CA LEU A 19 -1.10 8.36 -8.25
C LEU A 19 -1.84 9.54 -8.86
N LYS A 20 -1.41 10.02 -10.02
CA LYS A 20 -2.09 11.13 -10.72
C LYS A 20 -3.50 10.76 -11.18
N GLU A 21 -3.70 9.50 -11.56
CA GLU A 21 -4.97 9.01 -12.08
C GLU A 21 -5.89 8.46 -10.98
N ASN A 22 -5.42 8.42 -9.75
CA ASN A 22 -6.17 7.86 -8.62
C ASN A 22 -7.46 8.66 -8.38
N THR A 23 -8.60 7.97 -8.43
CA THR A 23 -9.91 8.58 -8.14
C THR A 23 -10.49 8.13 -6.80
N GLY A 24 -9.78 7.27 -6.09
CA GLY A 24 -10.22 6.73 -4.80
C GLY A 24 -9.07 6.64 -3.83
N VAL A 25 -8.84 5.45 -3.30
CA VAL A 25 -7.73 5.13 -2.41
C VAL A 25 -6.85 4.08 -3.06
N MET A 26 -5.54 4.29 -3.03
CA MET A 26 -4.57 3.29 -3.48
C MET A 26 -3.70 2.89 -2.30
N LEU A 27 -3.58 1.59 -2.06
CA LEU A 27 -2.72 1.02 -1.02
C LEU A 27 -1.57 0.25 -1.67
N PHE A 28 -0.35 0.56 -1.26
CA PHE A 28 0.86 -0.12 -1.73
C PHE A 28 1.54 -0.77 -0.54
N LYS A 29 1.47 -2.11 -0.48
CA LYS A 29 2.21 -2.89 0.50
C LYS A 29 3.53 -3.33 -0.13
N PHE A 30 4.62 -3.17 0.61
CA PHE A 30 5.96 -3.61 0.21
C PHE A 30 6.41 -4.74 1.13
N LYS A 31 6.91 -5.81 0.53
CA LYS A 31 7.37 -7.01 1.22
C LYS A 31 8.62 -7.59 0.56
N ALA A 32 9.22 -8.57 1.23
CA ALA A 32 10.30 -9.37 0.66
C ALA A 32 10.17 -10.81 1.14
N SER A 33 10.61 -11.78 0.32
CA SER A 33 10.53 -13.19 0.66
C SER A 33 11.37 -13.57 1.88
N TRP A 34 12.47 -12.87 2.12
CA TRP A 34 13.37 -13.10 3.26
C TRP A 34 12.89 -12.40 4.53
N CYS A 35 11.84 -11.65 4.48
CA CYS A 35 11.38 -10.78 5.57
C CYS A 35 10.45 -11.54 6.50
N LYS A 36 10.93 -11.94 7.67
CA LYS A 36 10.10 -12.63 8.66
C LYS A 36 8.96 -11.76 9.19
N PRO A 37 9.18 -10.48 9.55
CA PRO A 37 8.08 -9.60 9.95
C PRO A 37 6.97 -9.48 8.90
N CYS A 38 7.33 -9.50 7.62
CA CYS A 38 6.34 -9.48 6.53
C CYS A 38 5.41 -10.68 6.61
N LYS A 39 5.97 -11.86 6.89
CA LYS A 39 5.20 -13.11 7.01
C LYS A 39 4.27 -13.07 8.21
N MET A 40 4.66 -12.40 9.27
CA MET A 40 3.86 -12.30 10.50
C MET A 40 2.53 -11.57 10.29
N ILE A 41 2.47 -10.61 9.36
CA ILE A 41 1.26 -9.83 9.11
C ILE A 41 0.58 -10.17 7.78
N HIS A 42 1.16 -11.08 6.99
CA HIS A 42 0.69 -11.37 5.64
C HIS A 42 -0.81 -11.75 5.60
N ASP A 43 -1.21 -12.71 6.41
CA ASP A 43 -2.60 -13.19 6.41
C ASP A 43 -3.57 -12.10 6.87
N ASP A 44 -3.19 -11.34 7.88
CA ASP A 44 -4.02 -10.24 8.38
C ASP A 44 -4.20 -9.16 7.32
N VAL A 45 -3.11 -8.79 6.62
CA VAL A 45 -3.20 -7.78 5.56
C VAL A 45 -4.06 -8.28 4.40
N ASP A 46 -3.91 -9.54 4.01
CA ASP A 46 -4.75 -10.12 2.94
C ASP A 46 -6.23 -10.03 3.30
N LYS A 47 -6.59 -10.35 4.56
CA LYS A 47 -7.96 -10.24 5.02
C LYS A 47 -8.46 -8.79 5.00
N TYR A 48 -7.63 -7.86 5.46
CA TYR A 48 -7.99 -6.44 5.43
C TYR A 48 -8.18 -5.95 3.99
N PHE A 49 -7.29 -6.34 3.07
CA PHE A 49 -7.43 -5.98 1.66
C PHE A 49 -8.77 -6.47 1.11
N GLU A 50 -9.13 -7.74 1.37
CA GLU A 50 -10.38 -8.32 0.90
C GLU A 50 -11.60 -7.58 1.45
N MET A 51 -11.48 -6.97 2.62
CA MET A 51 -12.59 -6.25 3.28
C MET A 51 -12.73 -4.81 2.80
N THR A 52 -11.79 -4.30 2.02
CA THR A 52 -11.91 -2.93 1.48
C THR A 52 -12.99 -2.88 0.39
N ASN A 53 -13.57 -1.69 0.20
CA ASN A 53 -14.61 -1.52 -0.82
C ASN A 53 -14.01 -1.25 -2.21
N ASP A 54 -14.88 -1.08 -3.20
CA ASP A 54 -14.48 -0.94 -4.61
C ASP A 54 -13.71 0.36 -4.90
N ASN A 55 -13.74 1.33 -4.00
CA ASN A 55 -12.96 2.57 -4.14
C ASN A 55 -11.50 2.39 -3.80
N VAL A 56 -11.11 1.25 -3.24
CA VAL A 56 -9.74 0.97 -2.80
C VAL A 56 -9.06 0.02 -3.77
N THR A 57 -7.91 0.43 -4.28
CA THR A 57 -7.04 -0.40 -5.13
C THR A 57 -5.86 -0.87 -4.30
N CYS A 58 -5.63 -2.18 -4.26
CA CYS A 58 -4.60 -2.79 -3.40
C CYS A 58 -3.46 -3.36 -4.23
N PHE A 59 -2.23 -3.05 -3.82
CA PHE A 59 -0.99 -3.59 -4.40
C PHE A 59 -0.19 -4.30 -3.30
N ASP A 60 0.34 -5.47 -3.63
CA ASP A 60 1.24 -6.24 -2.76
C ASP A 60 2.52 -6.51 -3.55
N ILE A 61 3.55 -5.72 -3.31
CA ILE A 61 4.74 -5.63 -4.16
C ILE A 61 5.95 -6.22 -3.46
N ASP A 62 6.57 -7.19 -4.12
CA ASP A 62 7.86 -7.76 -3.71
C ASP A 62 8.97 -6.81 -4.15
N ILE A 63 9.75 -6.29 -3.20
CA ILE A 63 10.76 -5.27 -3.47
C ILE A 63 11.99 -5.82 -4.20
N ASP A 64 12.19 -7.14 -4.22
CA ASP A 64 13.28 -7.75 -4.97
C ASP A 64 12.90 -7.97 -6.43
N GLU A 65 11.62 -8.28 -6.68
CA GLU A 65 11.12 -8.43 -8.06
C GLU A 65 10.89 -7.07 -8.73
N TYR A 66 10.30 -6.13 -8.00
CA TYR A 66 9.92 -4.81 -8.53
C TYR A 66 10.56 -3.73 -7.67
N SER A 67 11.86 -3.55 -7.82
CA SER A 67 12.66 -2.78 -6.88
C SER A 67 12.63 -1.28 -7.10
N ASP A 68 12.27 -0.79 -8.30
CA ASP A 68 12.44 0.62 -8.64
C ASP A 68 11.57 1.55 -7.79
N VAL A 69 10.30 1.21 -7.61
CA VAL A 69 9.37 2.03 -6.83
C VAL A 69 9.82 2.12 -5.37
N TYR A 70 10.19 0.98 -4.79
CA TYR A 70 10.65 0.95 -3.41
C TYR A 70 11.92 1.77 -3.21
N LYS A 71 12.89 1.63 -4.12
CA LYS A 71 14.14 2.42 -4.07
C LYS A 71 13.87 3.90 -4.17
N PHE A 72 12.95 4.30 -5.06
CA PHE A 72 12.54 5.69 -5.19
C PHE A 72 11.94 6.22 -3.88
N LEU A 73 10.97 5.51 -3.33
CA LEU A 73 10.31 5.92 -2.09
C LEU A 73 11.28 5.95 -0.91
N LYS A 74 12.20 4.99 -0.83
CA LYS A 74 13.20 4.95 0.23
C LYS A 74 14.16 6.12 0.12
N SER A 75 14.59 6.47 -1.10
CA SER A 75 15.47 7.61 -1.33
C SER A 75 14.80 8.93 -0.92
N ARG A 76 13.48 9.00 -0.98
CA ARG A 76 12.67 10.16 -0.57
C ARG A 76 12.19 10.06 0.87
N LYS A 77 12.63 9.04 1.61
CA LYS A 77 12.29 8.81 3.03
C LYS A 77 10.80 8.56 3.28
N MET A 78 10.08 8.04 2.27
CA MET A 78 8.66 7.68 2.41
C MET A 78 8.50 6.30 3.01
N VAL A 79 9.49 5.42 2.87
CA VAL A 79 9.55 4.10 3.48
C VAL A 79 10.93 3.90 4.11
N ASN A 80 11.01 3.00 5.10
CA ASN A 80 12.27 2.64 5.75
C ASN A 80 12.19 1.18 6.19
N GLY A 81 12.17 0.28 5.22
CA GLY A 81 12.15 -1.15 5.48
C GLY A 81 10.80 -1.79 5.15
N VAL A 82 10.75 -3.11 5.32
CA VAL A 82 9.56 -3.91 5.07
C VAL A 82 9.19 -4.67 6.35
N PRO A 83 7.90 -4.93 6.61
CA PRO A 83 6.75 -4.53 5.77
C PRO A 83 6.38 -3.06 5.95
N SER A 84 5.91 -2.46 4.87
CA SER A 84 5.36 -1.10 4.88
C SER A 84 4.11 -1.06 4.01
N ILE A 85 3.13 -0.24 4.40
CA ILE A 85 1.94 0.00 3.59
C ILE A 85 1.76 1.51 3.48
N LEU A 86 1.67 2.02 2.25
CA LEU A 86 1.40 3.43 2.00
C LEU A 86 0.01 3.57 1.40
N GLY A 87 -0.75 4.56 1.90
CA GLY A 87 -2.08 4.85 1.40
C GLY A 87 -2.16 6.25 0.80
N TYR A 88 -2.75 6.35 -0.39
CA TYR A 88 -2.90 7.60 -1.13
C TYR A 88 -4.36 7.86 -1.43
N LEU A 89 -4.82 9.08 -1.12
CA LEU A 89 -6.17 9.53 -1.43
C LEU A 89 -6.16 10.39 -2.68
N LYS A 90 -7.13 10.16 -3.59
CA LYS A 90 -7.37 11.03 -4.75
C LYS A 90 -6.11 11.20 -5.63
N PRO A 91 -6.18 12.03 -6.67
CA PRO A 91 -4.97 12.31 -7.45
C PRO A 91 -3.89 12.93 -6.58
N ASN A 92 -2.68 12.40 -6.72
CA ASN A 92 -1.53 12.84 -5.95
C ASN A 92 -0.34 13.02 -6.89
N ASP A 93 0.26 14.19 -6.91
CA ASP A 93 1.42 14.52 -7.73
C ASP A 93 2.69 14.73 -6.91
N THR A 94 2.63 14.44 -5.60
CA THR A 94 3.73 14.69 -4.67
C THR A 94 4.43 13.43 -4.20
N PHE A 95 3.92 12.25 -4.47
CA PHE A 95 4.34 10.93 -3.95
C PHE A 95 4.32 10.81 -2.42
N VAL A 96 3.91 11.83 -1.70
CA VAL A 96 3.79 11.78 -0.23
C VAL A 96 2.49 11.07 0.14
N PRO A 97 2.54 9.97 0.92
CA PRO A 97 1.33 9.26 1.28
C PRO A 97 0.50 10.03 2.29
N ASP A 98 -0.81 9.81 2.24
CA ASP A 98 -1.76 10.35 3.23
C ASP A 98 -1.78 9.49 4.48
N PHE A 99 -1.55 8.20 4.34
CA PHE A 99 -1.50 7.24 5.46
C PHE A 99 -0.32 6.30 5.26
N SER A 100 0.28 5.87 6.37
CA SER A 100 1.37 4.90 6.31
C SER A 100 1.32 3.97 7.52
N PHE A 101 1.79 2.74 7.31
CA PHE A 101 1.95 1.74 8.34
C PHE A 101 3.27 1.01 8.11
N SER A 102 3.99 0.69 9.19
CA SER A 102 5.18 -0.16 9.11
C SER A 102 5.28 -0.99 10.38
N GLY A 103 5.94 -2.15 10.27
CA GLY A 103 6.16 -3.04 11.40
C GLY A 103 5.11 -4.13 11.52
N THR A 104 4.92 -4.65 12.74
CA THR A 104 4.08 -5.84 12.99
C THR A 104 3.03 -5.63 14.06
N ASP A 105 2.84 -4.42 14.56
CA ASP A 105 1.85 -4.15 15.60
C ASP A 105 0.43 -4.31 15.02
N LYS A 106 -0.27 -5.33 15.48
CA LYS A 106 -1.59 -5.67 14.94
C LYS A 106 -2.67 -4.65 15.29
N ARG A 107 -2.53 -3.94 16.40
CA ARG A 107 -3.46 -2.87 16.77
C ARG A 107 -3.31 -1.69 15.82
N GLN A 108 -2.07 -1.29 15.55
CA GLN A 108 -1.80 -0.20 14.61
C GLN A 108 -2.22 -0.57 13.19
N LEU A 109 -2.05 -1.83 12.81
CA LEU A 109 -2.50 -2.32 11.51
C LEU A 109 -4.03 -2.18 11.38
N LYS A 110 -4.76 -2.57 12.42
CA LYS A 110 -6.21 -2.41 12.44
C LYS A 110 -6.62 -0.94 12.33
N VAL A 111 -5.97 -0.07 13.10
CA VAL A 111 -6.24 1.37 13.06
C VAL A 111 -6.00 1.92 11.65
N PHE A 112 -4.93 1.50 10.99
CA PHE A 112 -4.63 1.90 9.62
C PHE A 112 -5.80 1.55 8.68
N PHE A 113 -6.25 0.29 8.70
CA PHE A 113 -7.34 -0.15 7.82
C PHE A 113 -8.70 0.42 8.22
N ASP A 114 -8.93 0.68 9.50
CA ASP A 114 -10.16 1.36 9.93
C ASP A 114 -10.22 2.77 9.32
N LYS A 115 -9.11 3.49 9.29
CA LYS A 115 -9.02 4.81 8.64
C LYS A 115 -9.24 4.71 7.14
N ILE A 116 -8.63 3.71 6.49
CA ILE A 116 -8.81 3.50 5.06
C ILE A 116 -10.28 3.25 4.73
N ASN A 117 -10.95 2.38 5.50
CA ASN A 117 -12.35 2.08 5.28
C ASN A 117 -13.24 3.30 5.51
N LEU A 118 -12.92 4.10 6.52
CA LEU A 118 -13.67 5.32 6.79
C LEU A 118 -13.58 6.31 5.64
N VAL A 119 -12.37 6.60 5.16
CA VAL A 119 -12.17 7.60 4.10
C VAL A 119 -12.67 7.09 2.75
N SER A 120 -12.58 5.79 2.47
CA SER A 120 -13.03 5.24 1.20
C SER A 120 -14.55 5.12 1.11
N ASN A 121 -15.26 5.13 2.23
CA ASN A 121 -16.72 5.11 2.27
C ASN A 121 -17.33 6.51 2.18
N THR A 122 -16.52 7.57 2.26
CA THR A 122 -17.00 8.94 2.06
C THR A 122 -16.92 9.28 0.57
N ASN A 123 -17.50 10.41 0.17
CA ASN A 123 -17.38 10.90 -1.20
C ASN A 123 -15.96 11.38 -1.45
N LEU A 124 -15.28 10.60 -2.26
CA LEU A 124 -13.93 10.95 -2.69
C LEU A 124 -13.96 11.84 -3.92
#